data_8e87e55f8ded798d3f7cae6f6386690d
#
_entry.id   8e87e55f8ded798d3f7cae6f6386690d
#
_cell.length_a   1.000
_cell.length_b   1.000
_cell.length_c   1.000
_cell.angle_alpha   90.00
_cell.angle_beta   90.00
_cell.angle_gamma   90.00
#
_symmetry.space_group_name_H-M   'P 1'
#
loop_
_entity.id
_entity.type
_entity.pdbx_description
1 polymer ?
#
loop_
_entity_poly.entity_id
_entity_poly.type
_entity_poly.pdbx_seq_one_letter_code
_entity_poly.pdbx_strand_id
1 'polypeptide(L)'
;KKLDQEINEKKSAELLKKYYKDSLPLLQANFYSTLIEGRVPEEELTKYLTNYQIDFTGPLYGCVLIHASKTQVPKDMDPQLVAISVDKQAGERLEQKWKAKRFNYLGDTVMIVQLESEKEVSELTDSCDRFCKYVHHMIGAVVTVGVGQICDNIPDLVKSYQSAREAVSYRVLYGSNQAINLKEI
;
A
#
# COMPACT_ATOMS: atom_id res chain seq x y z
N LYS A 1 42.94 -20.84 17.26
CA LYS A 1 41.54 -21.28 17.51
C LYS A 1 40.63 -20.13 17.92
N LYS A 2 41.07 -19.32 18.90
CA LYS A 2 40.27 -18.17 19.36
C LYS A 2 40.11 -17.10 18.29
N LEU A 3 41.18 -16.85 17.51
CA LEU A 3 41.18 -15.91 16.41
C LEU A 3 40.28 -16.36 15.26
N ASP A 4 40.33 -17.66 14.90
CA ASP A 4 39.48 -18.24 13.86
C ASP A 4 38.00 -18.17 14.25
N GLN A 5 37.67 -18.37 15.54
CA GLN A 5 36.32 -18.28 16.04
C GLN A 5 35.80 -16.84 15.98
N GLU A 6 36.63 -15.87 16.35
CA GLU A 6 36.27 -14.45 16.26
C GLU A 6 36.04 -14.01 14.81
N ILE A 7 36.87 -14.46 13.87
CA ILE A 7 36.72 -14.19 12.44
C ILE A 7 35.41 -14.78 11.92
N ASN A 8 35.08 -16.03 12.29
CA ASN A 8 33.86 -16.69 11.88
C ASN A 8 32.62 -15.99 12.42
N GLU A 9 32.63 -15.58 13.69
CA GLU A 9 31.54 -14.80 14.31
C GLU A 9 31.32 -13.46 13.59
N LYS A 10 32.42 -12.78 13.26
CA LYS A 10 32.38 -11.51 12.53
C LYS A 10 31.81 -11.69 11.12
N LYS A 11 32.22 -12.74 10.41
CA LYS A 11 31.66 -13.06 9.07
C LYS A 11 30.18 -13.39 9.14
N SER A 12 29.75 -14.13 10.17
CA SER A 12 28.34 -14.47 10.38
C SER A 12 27.51 -13.21 10.64
N ALA A 13 28.02 -12.28 11.47
CA ALA A 13 27.37 -11.03 11.77
C ALA A 13 27.22 -10.15 10.51
N GLU A 14 28.26 -10.09 9.68
CA GLU A 14 28.22 -9.34 8.42
C GLU A 14 27.21 -9.93 7.44
N LEU A 15 27.17 -11.26 7.35
CA LEU A 15 26.23 -11.97 6.49
C LEU A 15 24.78 -11.74 6.92
N LEU A 16 24.50 -11.78 8.21
CA LEU A 16 23.16 -11.48 8.75
C LEU A 16 22.75 -10.06 8.46
N LYS A 17 23.66 -9.08 8.60
CA LYS A 17 23.40 -7.68 8.25
C LYS A 17 23.04 -7.53 6.77
N LYS A 18 23.76 -8.23 5.91
CA LYS A 18 23.50 -8.25 4.46
C LYS A 18 22.12 -8.82 4.16
N TYR A 19 21.79 -9.97 4.74
CA TYR A 19 20.46 -10.59 4.57
C TYR A 19 19.35 -9.69 5.08
N TYR A 20 19.55 -9.05 6.24
CA TYR A 20 18.58 -8.11 6.78
C TYR A 20 18.34 -6.95 5.83
N LYS A 21 19.40 -6.33 5.32
CA LYS A 21 19.32 -5.22 4.38
C LYS A 21 18.62 -5.64 3.07
N ASP A 22 18.99 -6.79 2.53
CA ASP A 22 18.41 -7.31 1.29
C ASP A 22 16.94 -7.70 1.46
N SER A 23 16.56 -8.11 2.68
CA SER A 23 15.19 -8.53 3.00
C SER A 23 14.31 -7.39 3.50
N LEU A 24 14.87 -6.21 3.70
CA LEU A 24 14.13 -5.08 4.30
C LEU A 24 12.84 -4.73 3.55
N PRO A 25 12.81 -4.66 2.20
CA PRO A 25 11.56 -4.41 1.48
C PRO A 25 10.48 -5.46 1.77
N LEU A 26 10.86 -6.72 1.87
CA LEU A 26 9.91 -7.79 2.20
C LEU A 26 9.42 -7.69 3.64
N LEU A 27 10.30 -7.39 4.59
CA LEU A 27 9.94 -7.18 5.98
C LEU A 27 8.98 -6.00 6.14
N GLN A 28 9.23 -4.92 5.41
CA GLN A 28 8.35 -3.75 5.39
C GLN A 28 6.97 -4.11 4.84
N ALA A 29 6.91 -4.80 3.70
CA ALA A 29 5.64 -5.21 3.09
C ALA A 29 4.84 -6.13 4.02
N ASN A 30 5.51 -7.09 4.65
CA ASN A 30 4.87 -7.98 5.62
C ASN A 30 4.33 -7.22 6.83
N PHE A 31 5.08 -6.23 7.29
CA PHE A 31 4.64 -5.38 8.40
C PHE A 31 3.39 -4.58 8.03
N TYR A 32 3.35 -3.97 6.84
CA TYR A 32 2.18 -3.22 6.39
C TYR A 32 0.93 -4.12 6.33
N SER A 33 1.09 -5.33 5.82
CA SER A 33 -0.01 -6.31 5.78
C SER A 33 -0.51 -6.64 7.19
N THR A 34 0.40 -6.89 8.12
CA THR A 34 0.07 -7.17 9.51
C THR A 34 -0.63 -5.98 10.16
N LEU A 35 -0.18 -4.78 9.83
CA LEU A 35 -0.72 -3.52 10.36
C LEU A 35 -2.19 -3.33 9.95
N ILE A 36 -2.51 -3.49 8.68
CA ILE A 36 -3.88 -3.34 8.20
C ILE A 36 -4.81 -4.47 8.65
N GLU A 37 -4.24 -5.60 9.04
CA GLU A 37 -4.99 -6.72 9.65
C GLU A 37 -5.27 -6.52 11.13
N GLY A 38 -4.66 -5.50 11.75
CA GLY A 38 -4.84 -5.22 13.16
C GLY A 38 -4.06 -6.15 14.08
N ARG A 39 -2.98 -6.76 13.61
CA ARG A 39 -2.21 -7.76 14.35
C ARG A 39 -0.90 -7.21 14.94
N VAL A 40 -0.70 -5.89 14.89
CA VAL A 40 0.47 -5.26 15.52
C VAL A 40 0.04 -4.70 16.88
N PRO A 41 0.57 -5.21 18.00
CA PRO A 41 0.31 -4.61 19.31
C PRO A 41 0.82 -3.17 19.36
N GLU A 42 0.03 -2.26 19.94
CA GLU A 42 0.40 -0.84 20.01
C GLU A 42 1.74 -0.61 20.71
N GLU A 43 2.01 -1.37 21.78
CA GLU A 43 3.26 -1.28 22.54
C GLU A 43 4.49 -1.71 21.74
N GLU A 44 4.32 -2.46 20.67
CA GLU A 44 5.42 -2.93 19.81
C GLU A 44 5.58 -2.09 18.54
N LEU A 45 4.65 -1.18 18.26
CA LEU A 45 4.62 -0.43 17.02
C LEU A 45 5.92 0.36 16.77
N THR A 46 6.38 1.13 17.76
CA THR A 46 7.60 1.94 17.64
C THR A 46 8.81 1.07 17.35
N LYS A 47 8.89 -0.10 17.99
CA LYS A 47 9.98 -1.06 17.78
C LYS A 47 10.03 -1.53 16.32
N TYR A 48 8.90 -1.90 15.75
CA TYR A 48 8.83 -2.34 14.35
C TYR A 48 9.15 -1.22 13.37
N LEU A 49 8.65 -0.01 13.60
CA LEU A 49 8.94 1.14 12.75
C LEU A 49 10.44 1.43 12.72
N THR A 50 11.08 1.39 13.89
CA THR A 50 12.53 1.61 14.00
C THR A 50 13.31 0.48 13.33
N ASN A 51 12.98 -0.76 13.64
CA ASN A 51 13.72 -1.94 13.15
C ASN A 51 13.61 -2.08 11.62
N TYR A 52 12.44 -1.78 11.06
CA TYR A 52 12.22 -1.91 9.62
C TYR A 52 12.46 -0.60 8.86
N GLN A 53 12.99 0.41 9.56
CA GLN A 53 13.34 1.71 8.96
C GLN A 53 12.15 2.34 8.22
N ILE A 54 10.97 2.28 8.85
CA ILE A 54 9.74 2.83 8.27
C ILE A 54 9.52 4.23 8.83
N ASP A 55 9.36 5.17 7.92
CA ASP A 55 9.16 6.57 8.24
C ASP A 55 7.68 6.94 8.03
N PHE A 56 6.95 7.10 9.13
CA PHE A 56 5.59 7.62 9.13
C PHE A 56 5.61 9.00 9.79
N THR A 57 5.50 10.03 8.99
CA THR A 57 5.52 11.42 9.45
C THR A 57 4.14 12.00 9.74
N GLY A 58 3.12 11.49 9.09
CA GLY A 58 1.75 11.98 9.27
C GLY A 58 1.59 13.45 8.88
N PRO A 59 0.75 14.24 9.60
CA PRO A 59 -0.02 13.85 10.81
C PRO A 59 -1.22 12.95 10.57
N LEU A 60 -1.70 12.87 9.31
CA LEU A 60 -2.86 12.05 8.97
C LEU A 60 -2.44 10.89 8.07
N TYR A 61 -3.18 9.79 8.18
CA TYR A 61 -2.94 8.55 7.45
C TYR A 61 -4.23 8.01 6.85
N GLY A 62 -4.10 7.27 5.77
CA GLY A 62 -5.24 6.59 5.20
C GLY A 62 -4.81 5.43 4.31
N CYS A 63 -5.72 4.50 4.08
CA CYS A 63 -5.51 3.41 3.13
C CYS A 63 -6.23 3.72 1.83
N VAL A 64 -5.54 3.45 0.74
CA VAL A 64 -6.09 3.48 -0.61
C VAL A 64 -5.95 2.07 -1.17
N LEU A 65 -7.08 1.49 -1.59
CA LEU A 65 -7.11 0.15 -2.15
C LEU A 65 -7.34 0.24 -3.66
N ILE A 66 -6.40 -0.30 -4.43
CA ILE A 66 -6.45 -0.29 -5.88
C ILE A 66 -6.76 -1.71 -6.36
N HIS A 67 -7.96 -1.88 -6.92
CA HIS A 67 -8.45 -3.16 -7.40
C HIS A 67 -8.50 -3.16 -8.92
N ALA A 68 -7.73 -4.04 -9.56
CA ALA A 68 -7.82 -4.27 -11.00
C ALA A 68 -8.78 -5.42 -11.26
N SER A 69 -9.75 -5.19 -12.16
CA SER A 69 -10.71 -6.23 -12.55
C SER A 69 -9.98 -7.44 -13.15
N LYS A 70 -10.40 -8.63 -12.76
CA LYS A 70 -9.90 -9.89 -13.31
C LYS A 70 -10.74 -10.41 -14.46
N THR A 71 -11.93 -9.87 -14.62
CA THR A 71 -12.87 -10.30 -15.66
C THR A 71 -12.92 -9.31 -16.83
N GLN A 72 -12.81 -8.03 -16.55
CA GLN A 72 -12.77 -6.97 -17.55
C GLN A 72 -11.31 -6.63 -17.85
N VAL A 73 -10.65 -7.48 -18.62
CA VAL A 73 -9.25 -7.30 -19.02
C VAL A 73 -9.15 -7.12 -20.52
N PRO A 74 -8.08 -6.48 -21.02
CA PRO A 74 -7.84 -6.40 -22.46
C PRO A 74 -7.78 -7.79 -23.08
N LYS A 75 -8.24 -7.90 -24.33
CA LYS A 75 -8.29 -9.16 -25.06
C LYS A 75 -6.90 -9.83 -25.07
N ASP A 76 -6.90 -11.14 -24.76
CA ASP A 76 -5.70 -11.98 -24.73
C ASP A 76 -4.65 -11.56 -23.69
N MET A 77 -5.05 -10.75 -22.71
CA MET A 77 -4.16 -10.33 -21.62
C MET A 77 -4.40 -11.16 -20.36
N ASP A 78 -3.30 -11.60 -19.73
CA ASP A 78 -3.36 -12.28 -18.43
C ASP A 78 -3.79 -11.27 -17.35
N PRO A 79 -4.85 -11.56 -16.57
CA PRO A 79 -5.28 -10.69 -15.48
C PRO A 79 -4.18 -10.37 -14.46
N GLN A 80 -3.26 -11.32 -14.19
CA GLN A 80 -2.15 -11.09 -13.27
C GLN A 80 -1.17 -10.06 -13.83
N LEU A 81 -0.91 -10.10 -15.13
CA LEU A 81 -0.05 -9.12 -15.78
C LEU A 81 -0.67 -7.72 -15.71
N VAL A 82 -1.98 -7.62 -15.89
CA VAL A 82 -2.71 -6.36 -15.74
C VAL A 82 -2.55 -5.83 -14.32
N ALA A 83 -2.75 -6.67 -13.30
CA ALA A 83 -2.62 -6.28 -11.89
C ALA A 83 -1.19 -5.80 -11.57
N ILE A 84 -0.17 -6.49 -12.06
CA ILE A 84 1.23 -6.10 -11.88
C ILE A 84 1.51 -4.75 -12.55
N SER A 85 0.97 -4.54 -13.74
CA SER A 85 1.14 -3.29 -14.48
C SER A 85 0.47 -2.12 -13.76
N VAL A 86 -0.72 -2.33 -13.22
CA VAL A 86 -1.45 -1.33 -12.43
C VAL A 86 -0.65 -0.98 -11.15
N ASP A 87 -0.10 -1.98 -10.48
CA ASP A 87 0.74 -1.80 -9.30
C ASP A 87 1.95 -0.90 -9.61
N LYS A 88 2.66 -1.19 -10.70
CA LYS A 88 3.81 -0.39 -11.12
C LYS A 88 3.41 1.06 -11.46
N GLN A 89 2.30 1.24 -12.13
CA GLN A 89 1.78 2.57 -12.48
C GLN A 89 1.39 3.35 -11.22
N ALA A 90 0.81 2.70 -10.23
CA ALA A 90 0.52 3.33 -8.93
C ALA A 90 1.80 3.82 -8.26
N GLY A 91 2.86 3.02 -8.29
CA GLY A 91 4.17 3.41 -7.78
C GLY A 91 4.73 4.65 -8.47
N GLU A 92 4.64 4.71 -9.79
CA GLU A 92 5.17 5.83 -10.56
C GLU A 92 4.34 7.12 -10.42
N ARG A 93 3.02 7.01 -10.25
CA ARG A 93 2.12 8.16 -10.37
C ARG A 93 1.54 8.66 -9.05
N LEU A 94 1.44 7.81 -8.04
CA LEU A 94 0.77 8.16 -6.78
C LEU A 94 1.69 8.11 -5.57
N GLU A 95 2.68 7.23 -5.58
CA GLU A 95 3.45 6.91 -4.38
C GLU A 95 4.19 8.12 -3.81
N GLN A 96 4.91 8.84 -4.65
CA GLN A 96 5.73 9.98 -4.20
C GLN A 96 4.87 11.16 -3.75
N LYS A 97 3.86 11.51 -4.52
CA LYS A 97 2.98 12.65 -4.22
C LYS A 97 2.30 12.51 -2.86
N TRP A 98 1.88 11.29 -2.52
CA TRP A 98 1.12 11.03 -1.31
C TRP A 98 1.96 10.42 -0.20
N LYS A 99 3.29 10.40 -0.36
CA LYS A 99 4.23 9.80 0.60
C LYS A 99 3.77 8.39 1.00
N ALA A 100 3.35 7.62 0.01
CA ALA A 100 2.67 6.36 0.20
C ALA A 100 3.64 5.21 0.46
N LYS A 101 3.20 4.28 1.30
CA LYS A 101 3.83 2.97 1.45
C LYS A 101 2.98 1.98 0.66
N ARG A 102 3.51 1.50 -0.47
CA ARG A 102 2.79 0.63 -1.39
C ARG A 102 3.19 -0.82 -1.16
N PHE A 103 2.19 -1.69 -1.11
CA PHE A 103 2.41 -3.13 -0.96
C PHE A 103 1.24 -3.88 -1.59
N ASN A 104 1.44 -5.19 -1.83
CA ASN A 104 0.39 -6.06 -2.35
C ASN A 104 -0.28 -6.79 -1.22
N TYR A 105 -1.61 -6.89 -1.28
CA TYR A 105 -2.39 -7.58 -0.26
C TYR A 105 -3.62 -8.21 -0.91
N LEU A 106 -3.76 -9.52 -0.76
CA LEU A 106 -4.89 -10.32 -1.32
C LEU A 106 -5.11 -10.06 -2.81
N GLY A 107 -4.04 -9.88 -3.56
CA GLY A 107 -4.09 -9.67 -5.01
C GLY A 107 -4.34 -8.22 -5.45
N ASP A 108 -4.52 -7.31 -4.51
CA ASP A 108 -4.72 -5.89 -4.79
C ASP A 108 -3.47 -5.09 -4.40
N THR A 109 -3.37 -3.87 -4.93
CA THR A 109 -2.38 -2.89 -4.50
C THR A 109 -2.96 -2.06 -3.37
N VAL A 110 -2.28 -2.00 -2.26
CA VAL A 110 -2.66 -1.15 -1.12
C VAL A 110 -1.60 -0.08 -0.91
N MET A 111 -2.03 1.14 -0.67
CA MET A 111 -1.14 2.23 -0.30
C MET A 111 -1.57 2.83 1.03
N ILE A 112 -0.62 2.98 1.94
CA ILE A 112 -0.81 3.79 3.14
C ILE A 112 -0.31 5.18 2.79
N VAL A 113 -1.24 6.12 2.63
CA VAL A 113 -0.93 7.51 2.26
C VAL A 113 -0.82 8.39 3.50
N GLN A 114 -0.14 9.52 3.36
CA GLN A 114 0.05 10.49 4.43
C GLN A 114 -0.39 11.86 3.96
N LEU A 115 -1.16 12.55 4.80
CA LEU A 115 -1.73 13.86 4.48
C LEU A 115 -1.38 14.87 5.58
N GLU A 116 -1.25 16.13 5.18
CA GLU A 116 -1.03 17.24 6.10
C GLU A 116 -2.31 17.70 6.77
N SER A 117 -3.45 17.59 6.07
CA SER A 117 -4.75 17.99 6.60
C SER A 117 -5.88 17.27 5.87
N GLU A 118 -7.07 17.29 6.45
CA GLU A 118 -8.26 16.70 5.82
C GLU A 118 -8.67 17.41 4.54
N LYS A 119 -8.19 18.62 4.31
CA LYS A 119 -8.44 19.36 3.07
C LYS A 119 -7.87 18.67 1.84
N GLU A 120 -6.85 17.81 2.02
CA GLU A 120 -6.23 17.08 0.93
C GLU A 120 -7.01 15.84 0.49
N VAL A 121 -8.02 15.41 1.25
CA VAL A 121 -8.79 14.19 0.96
C VAL A 121 -9.48 14.26 -0.40
N SER A 122 -10.07 15.40 -0.73
CA SER A 122 -10.72 15.59 -2.04
C SER A 122 -9.71 15.47 -3.18
N GLU A 123 -8.54 16.09 -3.04
CA GLU A 123 -7.47 15.97 -4.06
C GLU A 123 -6.95 14.53 -4.16
N LEU A 124 -6.85 13.83 -3.04
CA LEU A 124 -6.47 12.42 -3.05
C LEU A 124 -7.47 11.59 -3.86
N THR A 125 -8.77 11.79 -3.61
CA THR A 125 -9.83 11.08 -4.32
C THR A 125 -9.79 11.41 -5.82
N ASP A 126 -9.64 12.68 -6.17
CA ASP A 126 -9.54 13.11 -7.56
C ASP A 126 -8.31 12.56 -8.25
N SER A 127 -7.19 12.54 -7.54
CA SER A 127 -5.92 11.96 -8.03
C SER A 127 -6.08 10.48 -8.34
N CYS A 128 -6.75 9.75 -7.45
CA CYS A 128 -7.04 8.33 -7.64
C CYS A 128 -8.00 8.10 -8.81
N ASP A 129 -8.99 8.97 -8.96
CA ASP A 129 -9.94 8.89 -10.08
C ASP A 129 -9.24 9.11 -11.42
N ARG A 130 -8.37 10.12 -11.51
CA ARG A 130 -7.55 10.36 -12.70
C ARG A 130 -6.64 9.17 -12.99
N PHE A 131 -6.10 8.54 -11.95
CA PHE A 131 -5.30 7.33 -12.11
C PHE A 131 -6.09 6.21 -12.78
N CYS A 132 -7.31 5.95 -12.33
CA CYS A 132 -8.20 4.96 -12.95
C CYS A 132 -8.39 5.23 -14.43
N LYS A 133 -8.70 6.47 -14.79
CA LYS A 133 -8.90 6.90 -16.18
C LYS A 133 -7.62 6.73 -17.00
N TYR A 134 -6.50 7.06 -16.41
CA TYR A 134 -5.20 6.97 -17.09
C TYR A 134 -4.84 5.52 -17.42
N VAL A 135 -4.91 4.60 -16.45
CA VAL A 135 -4.54 3.19 -16.71
C VAL A 135 -5.53 2.52 -17.65
N HIS A 136 -6.80 2.93 -17.62
CA HIS A 136 -7.78 2.45 -18.60
C HIS A 136 -7.41 2.90 -20.02
N HIS A 137 -7.04 4.16 -20.18
CA HIS A 137 -6.63 4.70 -21.46
C HIS A 137 -5.34 4.06 -21.99
N MET A 138 -4.35 3.88 -21.11
CA MET A 138 -3.01 3.44 -21.53
C MET A 138 -2.90 1.93 -21.76
N ILE A 139 -3.54 1.12 -20.92
CA ILE A 139 -3.40 -0.34 -20.99
C ILE A 139 -4.75 -1.08 -21.00
N GLY A 140 -5.85 -0.37 -21.03
CA GLY A 140 -7.18 -0.98 -21.05
C GLY A 140 -7.60 -1.61 -19.73
N ALA A 141 -6.86 -1.36 -18.65
CA ALA A 141 -7.21 -1.91 -17.34
C ALA A 141 -8.46 -1.25 -16.77
N VAL A 142 -9.35 -2.05 -16.21
CA VAL A 142 -10.52 -1.55 -15.48
C VAL A 142 -10.21 -1.60 -14.00
N VAL A 143 -10.04 -0.43 -13.40
CA VAL A 143 -9.55 -0.29 -12.03
C VAL A 143 -10.57 0.49 -11.19
N THR A 144 -10.84 -0.01 -9.99
CA THR A 144 -11.61 0.71 -8.99
C THR A 144 -10.70 1.01 -7.80
N VAL A 145 -10.71 2.25 -7.35
CA VAL A 145 -9.93 2.65 -6.20
C VAL A 145 -10.89 3.00 -5.06
N GLY A 146 -10.66 2.38 -3.89
CA GLY A 146 -11.36 2.75 -2.67
C GLY A 146 -10.46 3.64 -1.83
N VAL A 147 -10.97 4.80 -1.44
CA VAL A 147 -10.27 5.70 -0.53
C VAL A 147 -10.85 5.51 0.86
N GLY A 148 -10.04 5.01 1.78
CA GLY A 148 -10.45 4.75 3.16
C GLY A 148 -10.59 6.02 3.98
N GLN A 149 -11.30 5.90 5.09
CA GLN A 149 -11.41 7.02 6.02
C GLN A 149 -10.04 7.41 6.55
N ILE A 150 -9.83 8.70 6.72
CA ILE A 150 -8.57 9.24 7.18
C ILE A 150 -8.53 9.16 8.72
N CYS A 151 -7.37 8.84 9.25
CA CYS A 151 -7.14 8.71 10.69
C CYS A 151 -5.90 9.51 11.11
N ASP A 152 -5.80 9.79 12.41
CA ASP A 152 -4.72 10.59 12.99
C ASP A 152 -3.69 9.73 13.75
N ASN A 153 -3.81 8.42 13.67
CA ASN A 153 -2.89 7.50 14.32
C ASN A 153 -2.74 6.23 13.49
N ILE A 154 -1.60 5.57 13.64
CA ILE A 154 -1.27 4.39 12.85
C ILE A 154 -2.15 3.18 13.18
N PRO A 155 -2.49 2.88 14.46
CA PRO A 155 -3.36 1.75 14.77
C PRO A 155 -4.72 1.78 14.10
N ASP A 156 -5.27 2.95 13.80
CA ASP A 156 -6.57 3.08 13.13
C ASP A 156 -6.52 2.79 11.62
N LEU A 157 -5.34 2.50 11.07
CA LEU A 157 -5.23 2.07 9.67
C LEU A 157 -6.03 0.81 9.35
N VAL A 158 -6.31 -0.03 10.35
CA VAL A 158 -7.23 -1.18 10.21
C VAL A 158 -8.58 -0.70 9.71
N LYS A 159 -9.13 0.33 10.36
CA LYS A 159 -10.44 0.90 10.01
C LYS A 159 -10.41 1.57 8.65
N SER A 160 -9.29 2.25 8.35
CA SER A 160 -9.11 2.88 7.05
C SER A 160 -9.11 1.84 5.93
N TYR A 161 -8.39 0.74 6.11
CA TYR A 161 -8.38 -0.35 5.15
C TYR A 161 -9.78 -0.96 4.97
N GLN A 162 -10.48 -1.21 6.06
CA GLN A 162 -11.84 -1.77 6.00
C GLN A 162 -12.78 -0.86 5.20
N SER A 163 -12.72 0.45 5.42
CA SER A 163 -13.56 1.40 4.67
C SER A 163 -13.13 1.53 3.21
N ALA A 164 -11.84 1.41 2.90
CA ALA A 164 -11.36 1.38 1.52
C ALA A 164 -11.86 0.14 0.79
N ARG A 165 -11.83 -1.02 1.44
CA ARG A 165 -12.36 -2.27 0.90
C ARG A 165 -13.86 -2.20 0.68
N GLU A 166 -14.59 -1.63 1.63
CA GLU A 166 -16.03 -1.41 1.50
C GLU A 166 -16.31 -0.50 0.30
N ALA A 167 -15.55 0.60 0.15
CA ALA A 167 -15.68 1.51 -0.99
C ALA A 167 -15.53 0.77 -2.32
N VAL A 168 -14.52 -0.09 -2.46
CA VAL A 168 -14.33 -0.88 -3.68
C VAL A 168 -15.52 -1.80 -3.95
N SER A 169 -16.14 -2.36 -2.90
CA SER A 169 -17.31 -3.22 -3.05
C SER A 169 -18.50 -2.49 -3.67
N TYR A 170 -18.59 -1.18 -3.49
CA TYR A 170 -19.66 -0.36 -4.07
C TYR A 170 -19.54 -0.16 -5.58
N ARG A 171 -18.49 -0.67 -6.23
CA ARG A 171 -18.37 -0.66 -7.70
C ARG A 171 -19.55 -1.36 -8.38
N VAL A 172 -20.18 -2.29 -7.69
CA VAL A 172 -21.38 -2.98 -8.19
C VAL A 172 -22.53 -2.00 -8.38
N LEU A 173 -22.63 -0.98 -7.53
CA LEU A 173 -23.69 0.03 -7.58
C LEU A 173 -23.30 1.26 -8.40
N TYR A 174 -22.08 1.74 -8.21
CA TYR A 174 -21.63 3.01 -8.82
C TYR A 174 -20.77 2.82 -10.07
N GLY A 175 -20.39 1.58 -10.38
CA GLY A 175 -19.55 1.26 -11.52
C GLY A 175 -18.08 1.23 -11.17
N SER A 176 -17.31 0.57 -12.04
CA SER A 176 -15.87 0.47 -11.96
C SER A 176 -15.19 1.67 -12.67
N ASN A 177 -13.87 1.65 -12.77
CA ASN A 177 -13.08 2.65 -13.48
C ASN A 177 -13.18 4.04 -12.86
N GLN A 178 -13.21 4.07 -11.53
CA GLN A 178 -13.30 5.33 -10.77
C GLN A 178 -12.78 5.14 -9.33
N ALA A 179 -12.51 6.25 -8.67
CA ALA A 179 -12.26 6.27 -7.24
C ALA A 179 -13.56 6.47 -6.48
N ILE A 180 -13.73 5.72 -5.40
CA ILE A 180 -14.90 5.79 -4.54
C ILE A 180 -14.45 6.13 -3.13
N ASN A 181 -14.99 7.22 -2.59
CA ASN A 181 -14.81 7.61 -1.21
C ASN A 181 -16.21 7.71 -0.58
N LEU A 182 -16.51 6.82 0.37
CA LEU A 182 -17.86 6.72 0.94
C LEU A 182 -18.31 7.99 1.68
N LYS A 183 -17.37 8.78 2.18
CA LYS A 183 -17.70 10.06 2.84
C LYS A 183 -18.11 11.14 1.85
N GLU A 184 -17.80 11.00 0.58
CA GLU A 184 -18.10 11.99 -0.47
C GLU A 184 -19.33 11.64 -1.29
N ILE A 185 -19.99 10.56 -0.95
CA ILE A 185 -21.22 10.10 -1.64
C ILE A 185 -22.47 10.69 -1.02
#